data_e393a29af141a246a49f05120438ea3a
#
_entry.id   e393a29af141a246a49f05120438ea3a
#
_cell.length_a   1.000
_cell.length_b   1.000
_cell.length_c   1.000
_cell.angle_alpha   90.00
_cell.angle_beta   90.00
_cell.angle_gamma   90.00
#
_symmetry.space_group_name_H-M   'P 1'
#
loop_
_entity.id
_entity.type
_entity.pdbx_description
1 polymer ?
#
loop_
_entity_poly.entity_id
_entity_poly.type
_entity_poly.pdbx_seq_one_letter_code
_entity_poly.pdbx_strand_id
1 'polypeptide(L)'
;MVPLRQALMKIGEEPDKVITNSLEENLKNSNKWLIYDSHVFLRGVNFENQVVIIDEAQNFTIPQIKKIISRCYDSSKLIVIGSSNQIDIDPNKSCFARLMNHMEVFPGYVKCELPISYRGKLAMHIDKL
;
A
#
# COMPACT_ATOMS: atom_id res chain seq x y z
N MET A 1 -11.82 -2.37 -1.49
CA MET A 1 -11.82 -3.82 -1.14
C MET A 1 -12.20 -4.78 -2.28
N VAL A 2 -13.09 -4.42 -3.20
CA VAL A 2 -13.49 -5.29 -4.34
C VAL A 2 -12.28 -5.78 -5.17
N PRO A 3 -11.33 -4.95 -5.60
CA PRO A 3 -10.19 -5.40 -6.40
C PRO A 3 -9.32 -6.45 -5.70
N LEU A 4 -9.07 -6.29 -4.40
CA LEU A 4 -8.30 -7.24 -3.60
C LEU A 4 -8.99 -8.61 -3.53
N ARG A 5 -10.32 -8.61 -3.28
CA ARG A 5 -11.10 -9.85 -3.25
C ARG A 5 -11.08 -10.59 -4.60
N GLN A 6 -11.20 -9.85 -5.69
CA GLN A 6 -11.10 -10.43 -7.05
C GLN A 6 -9.70 -10.99 -7.33
N ALA A 7 -8.64 -10.33 -6.88
CA ALA A 7 -7.28 -10.81 -7.02
C ALA A 7 -7.06 -12.13 -6.26
N LEU A 8 -7.57 -12.22 -5.02
CA LEU A 8 -7.50 -13.45 -4.22
C LEU A 8 -8.23 -14.61 -4.89
N MET A 9 -9.44 -14.37 -5.40
CA MET A 9 -10.19 -15.41 -6.13
C MET A 9 -9.43 -15.93 -7.36
N LYS A 10 -8.71 -15.05 -8.07
CA LYS A 10 -7.92 -15.44 -9.24
C LYS A 10 -6.73 -16.37 -8.92
N ILE A 11 -6.20 -16.28 -7.71
CA ILE A 11 -5.12 -17.19 -7.24
C ILE A 11 -5.65 -18.38 -6.46
N GLY A 12 -6.98 -18.61 -6.45
CA GLY A 12 -7.59 -19.77 -5.82
C GLY A 12 -7.88 -19.61 -4.32
N GLU A 13 -7.72 -18.40 -3.77
CA GLU A 13 -7.99 -18.12 -2.36
C GLU A 13 -9.45 -17.70 -2.15
N GLU A 14 -10.05 -18.12 -1.03
CA GLU A 14 -11.36 -17.66 -0.58
C GLU A 14 -11.21 -16.41 0.29
N PRO A 15 -11.62 -15.21 -0.18
CA PRO A 15 -11.36 -13.95 0.52
C PRO A 15 -11.82 -13.92 1.98
N ASP A 16 -12.97 -14.50 2.27
CA ASP A 16 -13.54 -14.49 3.64
C ASP A 16 -12.79 -15.39 4.63
N LYS A 17 -12.02 -16.35 4.10
CA LYS A 17 -11.16 -17.21 4.92
C LYS A 17 -9.81 -16.55 5.24
N VAL A 18 -9.33 -15.64 4.40
CA VAL A 18 -7.97 -15.09 4.51
C VAL A 18 -7.92 -13.62 4.92
N ILE A 19 -8.98 -12.84 4.64
CA ILE A 19 -9.06 -11.42 5.00
C ILE A 19 -9.66 -11.22 6.38
N THR A 20 -9.05 -10.32 7.15
CA THR A 20 -9.66 -9.71 8.33
C THR A 20 -9.59 -8.18 8.23
N ASN A 21 -10.55 -7.50 8.86
CA ASN A 21 -10.61 -6.04 8.90
C ASN A 21 -10.04 -5.45 10.20
N SER A 22 -9.53 -6.29 11.09
CA SER A 22 -8.91 -5.82 12.33
C SER A 22 -7.76 -6.72 12.79
N LEU A 23 -6.79 -6.11 13.44
CA LEU A 23 -5.67 -6.82 14.06
C LEU A 23 -6.15 -7.72 15.20
N GLU A 24 -7.13 -7.27 15.98
CA GLU A 24 -7.70 -8.05 17.09
C GLU A 24 -8.39 -9.33 16.61
N GLU A 25 -9.10 -9.26 15.50
CA GLU A 25 -9.73 -10.43 14.88
C GLU A 25 -8.66 -11.39 14.33
N ASN A 26 -7.59 -10.86 13.76
CA ASN A 26 -6.47 -11.66 13.27
C ASN A 26 -5.80 -12.46 14.40
N LEU A 27 -5.57 -11.84 15.55
CA LEU A 27 -4.97 -12.50 16.72
C LEU A 27 -5.85 -13.64 17.26
N LYS A 28 -7.17 -13.56 17.08
CA LYS A 28 -8.13 -14.61 17.50
C LYS A 28 -8.29 -15.73 16.47
N ASN A 29 -7.97 -15.46 15.21
CA ASN A 29 -8.18 -16.38 14.09
C ASN A 29 -6.91 -16.54 13.25
N SER A 30 -6.08 -17.51 13.63
CA SER A 30 -4.76 -17.76 13.03
C SER A 30 -4.78 -18.12 11.53
N ASN A 31 -5.93 -18.42 10.95
CA ASN A 31 -6.05 -18.75 9.52
C ASN A 31 -6.16 -17.52 8.64
N LYS A 32 -6.46 -16.34 9.21
CA LYS A 32 -6.54 -15.08 8.48
C LYS A 32 -5.19 -14.40 8.48
N TRP A 33 -4.53 -14.35 7.34
CA TRP A 33 -3.16 -13.84 7.18
C TRP A 33 -3.08 -12.48 6.47
N LEU A 34 -4.19 -11.96 5.92
CA LEU A 34 -4.25 -10.69 5.23
C LEU A 34 -5.14 -9.72 5.99
N ILE A 35 -4.54 -8.61 6.46
CA ILE A 35 -5.25 -7.52 7.12
C ILE A 35 -5.41 -6.40 6.10
N TYR A 36 -6.65 -5.98 5.86
CA TYR A 36 -6.96 -4.81 5.05
C TYR A 36 -7.57 -3.75 5.94
N ASP A 37 -6.87 -2.63 6.09
CA ASP A 37 -7.31 -1.54 6.96
C ASP A 37 -7.01 -0.16 6.36
N SER A 38 -7.67 0.87 6.87
CA SER A 38 -7.40 2.25 6.52
C SER A 38 -6.33 2.84 7.46
N HIS A 39 -5.43 3.65 6.91
CA HIS A 39 -4.40 4.35 7.68
C HIS A 39 -4.94 5.17 8.86
N VAL A 40 -6.23 5.51 8.86
CA VAL A 40 -6.89 6.26 9.94
C VAL A 40 -6.96 5.45 11.23
N PHE A 41 -7.14 4.14 11.14
CA PHE A 41 -7.36 3.23 12.28
C PHE A 41 -6.08 2.62 12.87
N LEU A 42 -4.89 3.02 12.41
CA LEU A 42 -3.61 2.47 12.85
C LEU A 42 -3.11 2.97 14.21
N ARG A 43 -3.99 3.42 15.12
CA ARG A 43 -3.58 3.84 16.46
C ARG A 43 -3.23 2.63 17.32
N GLY A 44 -2.04 2.64 17.95
CA GLY A 44 -1.59 1.56 18.86
C GLY A 44 -1.13 0.28 18.17
N VAL A 45 -1.11 0.23 16.84
CA VAL A 45 -0.62 -0.92 16.06
C VAL A 45 0.85 -0.74 15.74
N ASN A 46 1.64 -1.79 15.93
CA ASN A 46 3.02 -1.91 15.44
C ASN A 46 3.10 -3.09 14.48
N PHE A 47 3.93 -2.96 13.44
CA PHE A 47 4.12 -3.99 12.43
C PHE A 47 5.46 -4.68 12.68
N GLU A 48 5.41 -5.92 13.13
CA GLU A 48 6.57 -6.76 13.41
C GLU A 48 6.44 -8.08 12.65
N ASN A 49 7.51 -8.50 11.96
CA ASN A 49 7.51 -9.72 11.13
C ASN A 49 6.39 -9.77 10.08
N GLN A 50 6.04 -8.61 9.51
CA GLN A 50 4.94 -8.48 8.54
C GLN A 50 5.42 -7.86 7.24
N VAL A 51 4.66 -8.08 6.18
CA VAL A 51 4.75 -7.31 4.94
C VAL A 51 3.68 -6.23 4.98
N VAL A 52 4.09 -4.99 4.99
CA VAL A 52 3.21 -3.81 4.97
C VAL A 52 3.16 -3.28 3.55
N ILE A 53 1.98 -3.21 2.96
CA ILE A 53 1.78 -2.67 1.61
C ILE A 53 1.00 -1.37 1.73
N ILE A 54 1.57 -0.28 1.24
CA ILE A 54 0.90 1.02 1.11
C ILE A 54 0.55 1.19 -0.36
N ASP A 55 -0.73 1.12 -0.67
CA ASP A 55 -1.24 1.31 -2.01
C ASP A 55 -1.69 2.76 -2.23
N GLU A 56 -1.65 3.24 -3.47
CA GLU A 56 -2.00 4.62 -3.86
C GLU A 56 -1.26 5.68 -3.03
N ALA A 57 0.04 5.46 -2.79
CA ALA A 57 0.86 6.28 -1.90
C ALA A 57 0.96 7.75 -2.32
N GLN A 58 0.72 8.08 -3.60
CA GLN A 58 0.66 9.47 -4.07
C GLN A 58 -0.49 10.27 -3.44
N ASN A 59 -1.50 9.60 -2.89
CA ASN A 59 -2.64 10.23 -2.22
C ASN A 59 -2.43 10.42 -0.70
N PHE A 60 -1.21 10.15 -0.21
CA PHE A 60 -0.83 10.42 1.18
C PHE A 60 -0.03 11.71 1.32
N THR A 61 -0.24 12.38 2.43
CA THR A 61 0.62 13.49 2.87
C THR A 61 1.83 12.96 3.66
N ILE A 62 2.87 13.79 3.82
CA ILE A 62 4.06 13.44 4.63
C ILE A 62 3.69 13.02 6.06
N PRO A 63 2.83 13.73 6.81
CA PRO A 63 2.44 13.28 8.15
C PRO A 63 1.75 11.92 8.17
N GLN A 64 0.91 11.62 7.16
CA GLN A 64 0.20 10.34 7.08
C GLN A 64 1.17 9.19 6.82
N ILE A 65 2.06 9.33 5.83
CA ILE A 65 3.03 8.28 5.51
C ILE A 65 4.02 8.04 6.66
N LYS A 66 4.49 9.11 7.33
CA LYS A 66 5.33 8.98 8.52
C LYS A 66 4.65 8.20 9.64
N LYS A 67 3.34 8.43 9.87
CA LYS A 67 2.57 7.72 10.88
C LYS A 67 2.53 6.20 10.63
N ILE A 68 2.52 5.76 9.37
CA ILE A 68 2.53 4.35 9.00
C ILE A 68 3.94 3.79 9.15
N ILE A 69 4.93 4.41 8.51
CA ILE A 69 6.30 3.91 8.46
C ILE A 69 6.94 3.83 9.85
N SER A 70 6.66 4.81 10.72
CA SER A 70 7.19 4.81 12.10
C SER A 70 6.70 3.65 12.97
N ARG A 71 5.77 2.84 12.47
CA ARG A 71 5.25 1.64 13.15
C ARG A 71 5.84 0.35 12.63
N CYS A 72 6.63 0.42 11.56
CA CYS A 72 7.31 -0.74 11.00
C CYS A 72 8.60 -0.99 11.79
N TYR A 73 8.76 -2.21 12.28
CA TYR A 73 10.01 -2.69 12.87
C TYR A 73 10.98 -3.15 11.77
N ASP A 74 12.26 -3.25 12.09
CA ASP A 74 13.31 -3.71 11.17
C ASP A 74 13.06 -5.13 10.63
N SER A 75 12.28 -5.93 11.35
CA SER A 75 11.85 -7.27 10.94
C SER A 75 10.76 -7.28 9.86
N SER A 76 10.17 -6.12 9.56
CA SER A 76 9.09 -6.00 8.57
C SER A 76 9.61 -5.53 7.23
N LYS A 77 8.89 -5.89 6.16
CA LYS A 77 9.10 -5.36 4.81
C LYS A 77 8.04 -4.32 4.48
N LEU A 78 8.48 -3.20 3.93
CA LEU A 78 7.59 -2.15 3.45
C LEU A 78 7.58 -2.13 1.92
N ILE A 79 6.40 -2.20 1.33
CA ILE A 79 6.17 -2.04 -0.10
C ILE A 79 5.30 -0.80 -0.30
N VAL A 80 5.79 0.16 -1.07
CA VAL A 80 5.06 1.39 -1.38
C VAL A 80 4.75 1.40 -2.86
N ILE A 81 3.47 1.46 -3.18
CA ILE A 81 2.96 1.48 -4.55
C ILE A 81 2.29 2.83 -4.81
N GLY A 82 2.61 3.44 -5.94
CA GLY A 82 2.03 4.73 -6.30
C GLY A 82 2.37 5.15 -7.72
N SER A 83 1.70 6.19 -8.18
CA SER A 83 1.90 6.80 -9.50
C SER A 83 1.98 8.31 -9.38
N SER A 84 3.01 8.91 -9.95
CA SER A 84 3.16 10.38 -9.97
C SER A 84 2.13 11.07 -10.86
N ASN A 85 1.44 10.32 -11.73
CA ASN A 85 0.49 10.84 -12.71
C ASN A 85 -0.98 10.76 -12.25
N GLN A 86 -1.25 10.12 -11.11
CA GLN A 86 -2.62 9.85 -10.63
C GLN A 86 -2.78 10.37 -9.19
N ILE A 87 -2.61 11.68 -9.01
CA ILE A 87 -2.68 12.32 -7.69
C ILE A 87 -4.07 12.92 -7.51
N ASP A 88 -4.86 12.37 -6.58
CA ASP A 88 -6.23 12.81 -6.28
C ASP A 88 -6.29 13.92 -5.21
N ILE A 89 -5.16 14.20 -4.55
CA ILE A 89 -5.02 15.29 -3.58
C ILE A 89 -4.28 16.46 -4.20
N ASP A 90 -4.17 17.59 -3.49
CA ASP A 90 -3.28 18.70 -3.90
C ASP A 90 -1.86 18.14 -4.16
N PRO A 91 -1.33 18.25 -5.39
CA PRO A 91 -0.03 17.69 -5.77
C PRO A 91 1.12 18.15 -4.86
N ASN A 92 1.03 19.39 -4.34
CA ASN A 92 2.03 19.94 -3.41
C ASN A 92 2.03 19.24 -2.05
N LYS A 93 0.94 18.56 -1.70
CA LYS A 93 0.79 17.80 -0.45
C LYS A 93 1.14 16.33 -0.60
N SER A 94 1.21 15.81 -1.83
CA SER A 94 1.60 14.43 -2.09
C SER A 94 2.98 14.14 -1.51
N CYS A 95 3.10 13.01 -0.80
CA CYS A 95 4.37 12.58 -0.23
C CYS A 95 5.22 11.76 -1.20
N PHE A 96 4.64 11.21 -2.27
CA PHE A 96 5.22 10.09 -3.02
C PHE A 96 6.60 10.38 -3.59
N ALA A 97 6.74 11.43 -4.41
CA ALA A 97 8.03 11.78 -5.00
C ALA A 97 9.09 12.12 -3.92
N ARG A 98 8.70 12.85 -2.87
CA ARG A 98 9.59 13.20 -1.77
C ARG A 98 10.02 11.98 -0.96
N LEU A 99 9.11 11.03 -0.74
CA LEU A 99 9.42 9.78 -0.08
C LEU A 99 10.42 8.96 -0.89
N MET A 100 10.16 8.78 -2.20
CA MET A 100 11.05 8.01 -3.08
C MET A 100 12.46 8.60 -3.08
N ASN A 101 12.61 9.89 -3.28
CA ASN A 101 13.91 10.56 -3.26
C ASN A 101 14.62 10.44 -1.90
N HIS A 102 13.87 10.54 -0.80
CA HIS A 102 14.44 10.42 0.54
C HIS A 102 14.94 9.00 0.84
N MET A 103 14.25 8.00 0.31
CA MET A 103 14.59 6.59 0.55
C MET A 103 15.76 6.09 -0.30
N GLU A 104 16.19 6.79 -1.35
CA GLU A 104 17.30 6.35 -2.23
C GLU A 104 18.60 6.08 -1.47
N VAL A 105 18.84 6.77 -0.37
CA VAL A 105 20.05 6.58 0.46
C VAL A 105 19.85 5.57 1.60
N PHE A 106 18.65 5.01 1.74
CA PHE A 106 18.35 4.06 2.82
C PHE A 106 18.86 2.66 2.46
N PRO A 107 19.64 2.00 3.34
CA PRO A 107 20.11 0.64 3.10
C PRO A 107 18.94 -0.35 2.90
N GLY A 108 19.00 -1.13 1.83
CA GLY A 108 17.96 -2.09 1.48
C GLY A 108 16.78 -1.51 0.69
N TYR A 109 16.84 -0.23 0.29
CA TYR A 109 15.86 0.36 -0.62
C TYR A 109 16.04 -0.20 -2.04
N VAL A 110 14.91 -0.56 -2.65
CA VAL A 110 14.85 -0.98 -4.05
C VAL A 110 13.72 -0.23 -4.74
N LYS A 111 14.02 0.47 -5.82
CA LYS A 111 13.05 1.13 -6.69
C LYS A 111 12.72 0.23 -7.86
N CYS A 112 11.44 0.01 -8.12
CA CYS A 112 10.94 -0.70 -9.28
C CYS A 112 10.00 0.20 -10.07
N GLU A 113 10.24 0.36 -11.36
CA GLU A 113 9.37 1.12 -12.27
C GLU A 113 8.67 0.16 -13.22
N LEU A 114 7.37 0.39 -13.42
CA LEU A 114 6.54 -0.38 -14.35
C LEU A 114 6.24 0.50 -15.59
N PRO A 115 7.11 0.50 -16.62
CA PRO A 115 7.00 1.43 -17.74
C PRO A 115 5.92 1.04 -18.74
N ILE A 116 5.42 -0.20 -18.70
CA ILE A 116 4.44 -0.70 -19.67
C ILE A 116 3.04 -0.62 -19.08
N SER A 117 2.16 0.12 -19.75
CA SER A 117 0.74 0.15 -19.42
C SER A 117 -0.01 -0.93 -20.20
N TYR A 118 -0.73 -1.79 -19.48
CA TYR A 118 -1.65 -2.80 -20.05
C TYR A 118 -3.10 -2.33 -20.03
N ARG A 119 -3.35 -1.04 -19.85
CA ARG A 119 -4.69 -0.45 -19.89
C ARG A 119 -5.28 -0.49 -21.27
N GLY A 120 -6.61 -0.50 -21.36
CA GLY A 120 -7.31 -0.40 -22.64
C GLY A 120 -7.01 0.94 -23.35
N LYS A 121 -7.13 0.95 -24.68
CA LYS A 121 -6.81 2.11 -25.53
C LYS A 121 -7.51 3.40 -25.10
N LEU A 122 -8.76 3.31 -24.66
CA LEU A 122 -9.52 4.47 -24.17
C LEU A 122 -8.92 5.05 -22.90
N ALA A 123 -8.58 4.20 -21.92
CA ALA A 123 -7.96 4.64 -20.68
C ALA A 123 -6.60 5.32 -20.94
N MET A 124 -5.76 4.72 -21.80
CA MET A 124 -4.47 5.31 -22.18
C MET A 124 -4.63 6.65 -22.94
N HIS A 125 -5.75 6.86 -23.62
CA HIS A 125 -6.01 8.13 -24.31
C HIS A 125 -6.41 9.23 -23.33
N ILE A 126 -7.24 8.91 -22.36
CA ILE A 126 -7.68 9.83 -21.30
C ILE A 126 -6.54 10.22 -20.35
N ASP A 127 -5.62 9.30 -20.05
CA ASP A 127 -4.43 9.58 -19.21
C ASP A 127 -3.51 10.69 -19.79
N LYS A 128 -3.78 11.16 -21.03
CA LYS A 128 -3.01 12.24 -21.69
C LYS A 128 -3.67 13.62 -21.58
N LEU A 129 -4.84 13.72 -20.96
CA LEU A 129 -5.53 14.99 -20.68
C LEU A 129 -4.86 15.72 -19.50
#